data_4c6f779e67a6224197a7d1efa7ade16f
#
_entry.id   4c6f779e67a6224197a7d1efa7ade16f
#
_cell.length_a   1.000
_cell.length_b   1.000
_cell.length_c   1.000
_cell.angle_alpha   90.00
_cell.angle_beta   90.00
_cell.angle_gamma   90.00
#
_symmetry.space_group_name_H-M   'P 1'
#
loop_
_entity.id
_entity.type
_entity.pdbx_description
1 polymer ?
#
loop_
_entity_poly.entity_id
_entity_poly.type
_entity_poly.pdbx_seq_one_letter_code
_entity_poly.pdbx_strand_id
1 'polypeptide(L)'
;MRLRGSVRCMESNITNRLIGIEIECVVPIIGAGDNADVQRLIAEVLSNQGIRSVARSYTHQPVPTGCKLAIEHDVSLRDESKYAGLRWSKIEAKTMPMTWQEIEETLPRALEILRYCGARVNYSCGLHVHHHLPEVTETPQVVRSLQHLWWRFHHVMYGLVPQSRRVNTYCRPPHQADATQYDDCKTYPKLCQVLGQVNRYNGLNLTNVANPQRQTVEWRIHSCSIDWDKIKAWTLATQRWVEHAVARNCHYKPEAMPNTQAGLNALLVTTGLKGNSRIYNKVDKDLRQVGKYLLRRWKHFNLPRDFKSKAEAA
;
A
#
# COMPACT_ATOMS: atom_id res chain seq x y z
N MET A 1 11.88 38.06 16.80
CA MET A 1 12.74 37.76 15.64
C MET A 1 12.32 36.41 15.06
N ARG A 2 11.54 36.40 13.95
CA ARG A 2 11.05 35.14 13.32
C ARG A 2 12.17 34.65 12.39
N LEU A 3 12.87 33.61 12.77
CA LEU A 3 13.75 32.88 11.86
C LEU A 3 12.88 32.27 10.75
N ARG A 4 12.79 32.95 9.62
CA ARG A 4 12.33 32.35 8.37
C ARG A 4 13.44 31.41 7.90
N GLY A 5 13.42 30.17 8.42
CA GLY A 5 14.20 29.11 7.80
C GLY A 5 13.76 29.00 6.33
N SER A 6 14.69 29.19 5.41
CA SER A 6 14.44 28.97 3.99
C SER A 6 14.00 27.52 3.81
N VAL A 7 12.74 27.31 3.42
CA VAL A 7 12.24 25.99 3.08
C VAL A 7 13.03 25.53 1.85
N ARG A 8 14.04 24.69 2.06
CA ARG A 8 14.84 24.12 0.97
C ARG A 8 13.87 23.32 0.09
N CYS A 9 13.76 23.74 -1.16
CA CYS A 9 12.93 23.05 -2.14
C CYS A 9 13.54 21.67 -2.44
N MET A 10 12.73 20.63 -2.49
CA MET A 10 13.18 19.24 -2.64
C MET A 10 12.88 18.72 -4.06
N GLU A 11 13.62 17.70 -4.47
CA GLU A 11 13.23 16.88 -5.61
C GLU A 11 12.33 15.73 -5.15
N SER A 12 11.34 15.37 -5.94
CA SER A 12 10.49 14.22 -5.70
C SER A 12 10.93 13.09 -6.61
N ASN A 13 11.65 12.12 -6.04
CA ASN A 13 12.23 10.98 -6.74
C ASN A 13 11.72 9.67 -6.14
N ILE A 14 11.80 8.60 -6.94
CA ILE A 14 11.69 7.22 -6.46
C ILE A 14 12.95 6.89 -5.69
N THR A 15 12.83 6.21 -4.56
CA THR A 15 13.95 5.87 -3.67
C THR A 15 14.20 4.36 -3.64
N ASN A 16 15.35 3.96 -3.12
CA ASN A 16 15.72 2.55 -2.93
C ASN A 16 15.18 1.95 -1.61
N ARG A 17 14.14 2.55 -1.01
CA ARG A 17 13.47 1.99 0.15
C ARG A 17 12.98 0.58 -0.15
N LEU A 18 13.24 -0.36 0.76
CA LEU A 18 12.73 -1.73 0.62
C LEU A 18 11.21 -1.75 0.78
N ILE A 19 10.56 -2.48 -0.11
CA ILE A 19 9.12 -2.58 -0.23
C ILE A 19 8.73 -4.05 -0.24
N GLY A 20 7.74 -4.42 0.57
CA GLY A 20 7.04 -5.70 0.50
C GLY A 20 5.62 -5.50 -0.06
N ILE A 21 5.16 -6.42 -0.87
CA ILE A 21 3.81 -6.37 -1.45
C ILE A 21 3.10 -7.70 -1.19
N GLU A 22 1.87 -7.63 -0.68
CA GLU A 22 0.96 -8.75 -0.48
C GLU A 22 -0.22 -8.60 -1.44
N ILE A 23 -0.46 -9.63 -2.25
CA ILE A 23 -1.48 -9.64 -3.30
C ILE A 23 -2.47 -10.75 -2.97
N GLU A 24 -3.65 -10.39 -2.52
CA GLU A 24 -4.73 -11.32 -2.24
C GLU A 24 -5.54 -11.60 -3.50
N CYS A 25 -5.73 -12.88 -3.83
CA CYS A 25 -6.52 -13.30 -4.98
C CYS A 25 -7.14 -14.68 -4.75
N VAL A 26 -8.08 -15.06 -5.60
CA VAL A 26 -8.65 -16.39 -5.63
C VAL A 26 -8.31 -17.08 -6.95
N VAL A 27 -8.00 -18.37 -6.90
CA VAL A 27 -7.62 -19.18 -8.07
C VAL A 27 -8.49 -20.40 -8.13
N PRO A 28 -9.04 -20.79 -9.30
CA PRO A 28 -9.92 -21.97 -9.40
C PRO A 28 -9.15 -23.24 -9.08
N ILE A 29 -9.77 -24.13 -8.30
CA ILE A 29 -9.29 -25.50 -8.05
C ILE A 29 -9.83 -26.39 -9.16
N ILE A 30 -8.93 -26.98 -9.94
CA ILE A 30 -9.29 -27.84 -11.08
C ILE A 30 -9.27 -29.32 -10.63
N GLY A 31 -10.31 -30.07 -10.99
CA GLY A 31 -10.41 -31.49 -10.69
C GLY A 31 -10.51 -31.81 -9.20
N ALA A 32 -9.82 -32.85 -8.76
CA ALA A 32 -9.84 -33.34 -7.38
C ALA A 32 -8.78 -32.65 -6.46
N GLY A 33 -8.04 -31.66 -6.97
CA GLY A 33 -7.03 -30.93 -6.22
C GLY A 33 -7.56 -30.17 -5.01
N ASP A 34 -6.65 -29.66 -4.19
CA ASP A 34 -6.94 -28.86 -3.01
C ASP A 34 -6.21 -27.48 -3.03
N ASN A 35 -6.32 -26.71 -1.95
CA ASN A 35 -5.64 -25.42 -1.81
C ASN A 35 -4.11 -25.55 -1.90
N ALA A 36 -3.54 -26.60 -1.30
CA ALA A 36 -2.09 -26.78 -1.29
C ALA A 36 -1.56 -27.15 -2.68
N ASP A 37 -2.35 -27.89 -3.48
CA ASP A 37 -2.00 -28.20 -4.87
C ASP A 37 -1.92 -26.91 -5.71
N VAL A 38 -2.89 -26.02 -5.57
CA VAL A 38 -2.89 -24.73 -6.28
C VAL A 38 -1.70 -23.87 -5.86
N GLN A 39 -1.39 -23.80 -4.56
CA GLN A 39 -0.23 -23.07 -4.07
C GLN A 39 1.08 -23.61 -4.63
N ARG A 40 1.26 -24.95 -4.61
CA ARG A 40 2.44 -25.63 -5.16
C ARG A 40 2.57 -25.38 -6.66
N LEU A 41 1.48 -25.52 -7.41
CA LEU A 41 1.46 -25.27 -8.86
C LEU A 41 1.90 -23.83 -9.18
N ILE A 42 1.34 -22.83 -8.50
CA ILE A 42 1.71 -21.41 -8.71
C ILE A 42 3.20 -21.21 -8.40
N ALA A 43 3.69 -21.70 -7.26
CA ALA A 43 5.08 -21.55 -6.85
C ALA A 43 6.05 -22.24 -7.82
N GLU A 44 5.68 -23.40 -8.36
CA GLU A 44 6.44 -24.14 -9.37
C GLU A 44 6.49 -23.39 -10.70
N VAL A 45 5.34 -22.92 -11.21
CA VAL A 45 5.28 -22.15 -12.46
C VAL A 45 6.10 -20.87 -12.36
N LEU A 46 6.00 -20.13 -11.23
CA LEU A 46 6.81 -18.95 -10.95
C LEU A 46 8.31 -19.29 -10.98
N SER A 47 8.71 -20.37 -10.30
CA SER A 47 10.10 -20.79 -10.20
C SER A 47 10.67 -21.22 -11.56
N ASN A 48 9.91 -21.98 -12.35
CA ASN A 48 10.27 -22.39 -13.71
C ASN A 48 10.41 -21.18 -14.67
N GLN A 49 9.80 -20.05 -14.33
CA GLN A 49 9.92 -18.79 -15.05
C GLN A 49 11.00 -17.85 -14.45
N GLY A 50 11.88 -18.36 -13.59
CA GLY A 50 13.00 -17.63 -13.00
C GLY A 50 12.63 -16.78 -11.77
N ILE A 51 11.39 -16.84 -11.29
CA ILE A 51 10.93 -16.17 -10.07
C ILE A 51 10.85 -17.20 -8.95
N ARG A 52 11.99 -17.50 -8.33
CA ARG A 52 12.07 -18.51 -7.26
C ARG A 52 11.03 -18.25 -6.18
N SER A 53 10.11 -19.17 -6.02
CA SER A 53 8.95 -19.05 -5.14
C SER A 53 8.72 -20.30 -4.30
N VAL A 54 8.02 -20.15 -3.19
CA VAL A 54 7.69 -21.25 -2.27
C VAL A 54 6.20 -21.24 -1.94
N ALA A 55 5.59 -22.43 -1.93
CA ALA A 55 4.26 -22.64 -1.35
C ALA A 55 4.41 -23.00 0.13
N ARG A 56 3.61 -22.35 0.99
CA ARG A 56 3.62 -22.66 2.42
C ARG A 56 2.28 -22.32 3.08
N SER A 57 2.04 -22.85 4.27
CA SER A 57 0.92 -22.45 5.12
C SER A 57 1.05 -20.97 5.49
N TYR A 58 -0.09 -20.32 5.76
CA TYR A 58 -0.11 -18.93 6.23
C TYR A 58 0.78 -18.76 7.45
N THR A 59 1.64 -17.76 7.40
CA THR A 59 2.55 -17.43 8.49
C THR A 59 2.87 -15.93 8.51
N HIS A 60 3.19 -15.42 9.69
CA HIS A 60 3.74 -14.07 9.85
C HIS A 60 5.24 -13.98 9.59
N GLN A 61 5.90 -15.11 9.25
CA GLN A 61 7.33 -15.10 8.96
C GLN A 61 7.66 -14.46 7.61
N PRO A 62 8.83 -13.85 7.47
CA PRO A 62 9.30 -13.31 6.19
C PRO A 62 9.34 -14.40 5.11
N VAL A 63 9.34 -14.00 3.85
CA VAL A 63 9.62 -14.89 2.73
C VAL A 63 11.00 -15.50 2.92
N PRO A 64 11.18 -16.82 2.76
CA PRO A 64 12.48 -17.49 2.97
C PRO A 64 13.58 -16.90 2.09
N THR A 65 14.79 -16.86 2.65
CA THR A 65 15.98 -16.37 1.93
C THR A 65 16.16 -17.09 0.60
N GLY A 66 16.43 -16.35 -0.44
CA GLY A 66 16.59 -16.88 -1.80
C GLY A 66 15.29 -17.07 -2.58
N CYS A 67 14.12 -16.94 -1.96
CA CYS A 67 12.84 -16.87 -2.67
C CYS A 67 12.42 -15.41 -2.89
N LYS A 68 11.83 -15.11 -4.04
CA LYS A 68 11.25 -13.80 -4.37
C LYS A 68 9.82 -13.67 -3.87
N LEU A 69 9.04 -14.78 -3.90
CA LEU A 69 7.66 -14.82 -3.44
C LEU A 69 7.39 -16.03 -2.53
N ALA A 70 6.41 -15.85 -1.64
CA ALA A 70 5.73 -16.96 -0.96
C ALA A 70 4.25 -16.96 -1.37
N ILE A 71 3.71 -18.14 -1.64
CA ILE A 71 2.30 -18.36 -1.98
C ILE A 71 1.66 -19.02 -0.76
N GLU A 72 0.77 -18.29 -0.10
CA GLU A 72 0.13 -18.69 1.15
C GLU A 72 -1.38 -18.82 0.99
N HIS A 73 -2.04 -19.59 1.87
CA HIS A 73 -3.50 -19.66 1.93
C HIS A 73 -4.03 -18.58 2.88
N ASP A 74 -4.99 -17.78 2.41
CA ASP A 74 -5.65 -16.76 3.24
C ASP A 74 -7.13 -17.08 3.45
N VAL A 75 -7.46 -17.56 4.65
CA VAL A 75 -8.83 -17.92 5.05
C VAL A 75 -9.79 -16.73 5.13
N SER A 76 -9.30 -15.50 5.17
CA SER A 76 -10.14 -14.29 5.24
C SER A 76 -10.85 -13.98 3.92
N LEU A 77 -10.35 -14.53 2.82
CA LEU A 77 -10.89 -14.31 1.49
C LEU A 77 -12.20 -15.10 1.27
N ARG A 78 -13.01 -14.60 0.36
CA ARG A 78 -14.27 -15.25 -0.05
C ARG A 78 -14.16 -15.78 -1.46
N ASP A 79 -14.89 -16.83 -1.75
CA ASP A 79 -14.97 -17.42 -3.08
C ASP A 79 -15.52 -16.41 -4.10
N GLU A 80 -15.16 -16.61 -5.38
CA GLU A 80 -15.68 -15.78 -6.46
C GLU A 80 -17.09 -16.21 -6.83
N SER A 81 -18.08 -15.41 -6.47
CA SER A 81 -19.50 -15.74 -6.60
C SER A 81 -20.03 -15.73 -8.04
N LYS A 82 -19.30 -15.11 -8.98
CA LYS A 82 -19.72 -15.04 -10.38
C LYS A 82 -19.65 -16.38 -11.12
N TYR A 83 -18.91 -17.34 -10.57
CA TYR A 83 -18.70 -18.66 -11.17
C TYR A 83 -19.20 -19.73 -10.22
N ALA A 84 -20.53 -19.83 -10.11
CA ALA A 84 -21.18 -20.85 -9.28
C ALA A 84 -20.72 -22.26 -9.67
N GLY A 85 -20.46 -23.12 -8.68
CA GLY A 85 -20.00 -24.49 -8.87
C GLY A 85 -18.50 -24.70 -8.98
N LEU A 86 -17.69 -23.64 -9.07
CA LEU A 86 -16.23 -23.76 -8.97
C LEU A 86 -15.79 -23.65 -7.51
N ARG A 87 -14.82 -24.49 -7.14
CA ARG A 87 -14.07 -24.33 -5.88
C ARG A 87 -12.91 -23.36 -6.09
N TRP A 88 -12.60 -22.55 -5.08
CA TRP A 88 -11.59 -21.53 -5.17
C TRP A 88 -10.52 -21.69 -4.08
N SER A 89 -9.28 -21.67 -4.48
CA SER A 89 -8.16 -21.52 -3.57
C SER A 89 -7.95 -20.03 -3.26
N LYS A 90 -7.83 -19.72 -1.98
CA LYS A 90 -7.68 -18.37 -1.43
C LYS A 90 -6.21 -18.09 -1.22
N ILE A 91 -5.64 -17.26 -2.06
CA ILE A 91 -4.19 -17.07 -2.18
C ILE A 91 -3.79 -15.68 -1.70
N GLU A 92 -2.75 -15.62 -0.91
CA GLU A 92 -1.94 -14.44 -0.66
C GLU A 92 -0.54 -14.66 -1.24
N ALA A 93 -0.17 -13.90 -2.27
CA ALA A 93 1.17 -13.89 -2.83
C ALA A 93 1.97 -12.76 -2.19
N LYS A 94 2.95 -13.13 -1.34
CA LYS A 94 3.83 -12.20 -0.62
C LYS A 94 5.18 -12.08 -1.30
N THR A 95 5.65 -10.88 -1.57
CA THR A 95 7.03 -10.66 -2.01
C THR A 95 7.98 -10.65 -0.82
N MET A 96 9.25 -11.00 -1.05
CA MET A 96 10.33 -10.58 -0.16
C MET A 96 10.44 -9.04 -0.18
N PRO A 97 11.09 -8.41 0.82
CA PRO A 97 11.44 -6.99 0.71
C PRO A 97 12.38 -6.75 -0.47
N MET A 98 11.99 -5.88 -1.39
CA MET A 98 12.71 -5.57 -2.63
C MET A 98 12.86 -4.05 -2.80
N THR A 99 13.91 -3.64 -3.50
CA THR A 99 14.03 -2.28 -4.04
C THR A 99 13.00 -2.05 -5.13
N TRP A 100 12.73 -0.79 -5.47
CA TRP A 100 11.79 -0.49 -6.55
C TRP A 100 12.20 -1.12 -7.90
N GLN A 101 13.49 -1.12 -8.22
CA GLN A 101 13.99 -1.76 -9.44
C GLN A 101 13.69 -3.26 -9.46
N GLU A 102 13.98 -3.98 -8.37
CA GLU A 102 13.70 -5.41 -8.29
C GLU A 102 12.19 -5.72 -8.40
N ILE A 103 11.32 -4.82 -7.89
CA ILE A 103 9.87 -4.93 -8.04
C ILE A 103 9.47 -4.78 -9.52
N GLU A 104 10.00 -3.77 -10.24
CA GLU A 104 9.72 -3.57 -11.66
C GLU A 104 10.19 -4.74 -12.53
N GLU A 105 11.28 -5.39 -12.17
CA GLU A 105 11.81 -6.57 -12.86
C GLU A 105 11.00 -7.85 -12.56
N THR A 106 10.48 -7.99 -11.34
CA THR A 106 9.90 -9.26 -10.87
C THR A 106 8.37 -9.29 -10.98
N LEU A 107 7.70 -8.23 -10.50
CA LEU A 107 6.27 -8.28 -10.23
C LEU A 107 5.37 -8.29 -11.48
N PRO A 108 5.68 -7.57 -12.58
CA PRO A 108 4.86 -7.63 -13.80
C PRO A 108 4.70 -9.07 -14.30
N ARG A 109 5.82 -9.82 -14.38
CA ARG A 109 5.82 -11.22 -14.82
C ARG A 109 5.11 -12.14 -13.83
N ALA A 110 5.29 -11.93 -12.53
CA ALA A 110 4.58 -12.71 -11.51
C ALA A 110 3.05 -12.53 -11.64
N LEU A 111 2.58 -11.32 -11.92
CA LEU A 111 1.16 -11.02 -12.14
C LEU A 111 0.62 -11.67 -13.42
N GLU A 112 1.42 -11.75 -14.48
CA GLU A 112 1.06 -12.47 -15.70
C GLU A 112 0.88 -13.96 -15.43
N ILE A 113 1.79 -14.55 -14.65
CA ILE A 113 1.71 -15.96 -14.25
C ILE A 113 0.48 -16.20 -13.37
N LEU A 114 0.19 -15.36 -12.39
CA LEU A 114 -1.02 -15.46 -11.60
C LEU A 114 -2.28 -15.42 -12.48
N ARG A 115 -2.34 -14.51 -13.47
CA ARG A 115 -3.45 -14.45 -14.44
C ARG A 115 -3.55 -15.70 -15.27
N TYR A 116 -2.42 -16.25 -15.73
CA TYR A 116 -2.36 -17.51 -16.47
C TYR A 116 -2.91 -18.67 -15.63
N CYS A 117 -2.59 -18.74 -14.34
CA CYS A 117 -3.15 -19.69 -13.40
C CYS A 117 -4.64 -19.46 -13.06
N GLY A 118 -5.27 -18.49 -13.70
CA GLY A 118 -6.69 -18.19 -13.52
C GLY A 118 -7.02 -17.30 -12.32
N ALA A 119 -6.04 -16.61 -11.73
CA ALA A 119 -6.25 -15.71 -10.60
C ALA A 119 -7.32 -14.64 -10.90
N ARG A 120 -8.18 -14.40 -9.92
CA ARG A 120 -9.22 -13.37 -9.92
C ARG A 120 -9.14 -12.57 -8.62
N VAL A 121 -9.62 -11.34 -8.67
CA VAL A 121 -9.78 -10.51 -7.48
C VAL A 121 -11.25 -10.19 -7.29
N ASN A 122 -11.70 -10.22 -6.05
CA ASN A 122 -13.07 -9.85 -5.68
C ASN A 122 -13.07 -8.81 -4.55
N TYR A 123 -14.25 -8.48 -4.04
CA TYR A 123 -14.42 -7.44 -3.02
C TYR A 123 -13.73 -7.74 -1.67
N SER A 124 -13.40 -9.01 -1.39
CA SER A 124 -12.69 -9.40 -0.16
C SER A 124 -11.18 -9.20 -0.28
N CYS A 125 -10.62 -9.19 -1.50
CA CYS A 125 -9.19 -9.14 -1.73
C CYS A 125 -8.61 -7.74 -1.48
N GLY A 126 -7.56 -7.66 -0.67
CA GLY A 126 -6.77 -6.47 -0.40
C GLY A 126 -5.40 -6.49 -1.11
N LEU A 127 -4.87 -5.31 -1.37
CA LEU A 127 -3.48 -5.09 -1.73
C LEU A 127 -2.80 -4.41 -0.55
N HIS A 128 -1.81 -5.07 0.06
CA HIS A 128 -1.04 -4.50 1.15
C HIS A 128 0.36 -4.14 0.66
N VAL A 129 0.81 -2.94 1.03
CA VAL A 129 2.14 -2.45 0.67
C VAL A 129 2.88 -2.06 1.95
N HIS A 130 4.02 -2.69 2.15
CA HIS A 130 4.92 -2.45 3.27
C HIS A 130 6.10 -1.62 2.82
N HIS A 131 6.41 -0.56 3.55
CA HIS A 131 7.63 0.22 3.35
C HIS A 131 8.52 0.10 4.59
N HIS A 132 9.77 -0.30 4.39
CA HIS A 132 10.76 -0.35 5.45
C HIS A 132 11.04 1.06 5.99
N LEU A 133 11.08 1.21 7.30
CA LEU A 133 11.22 2.49 8.01
C LEU A 133 12.34 2.42 9.06
N PRO A 134 13.61 2.19 8.65
CA PRO A 134 14.74 2.05 9.58
C PRO A 134 15.02 3.34 10.35
N GLU A 135 14.65 4.48 9.79
CA GLU A 135 14.85 5.80 10.40
C GLU A 135 14.15 5.94 11.76
N VAL A 136 13.17 5.10 12.04
CA VAL A 136 12.37 5.15 13.29
C VAL A 136 13.21 4.94 14.55
N THR A 137 14.29 4.19 14.46
CA THR A 137 15.16 3.90 15.60
C THR A 137 15.85 5.16 16.11
N GLU A 138 16.33 6.00 15.20
CA GLU A 138 17.02 7.25 15.50
C GLU A 138 16.05 8.44 15.59
N THR A 139 14.98 8.40 14.80
CA THR A 139 14.00 9.48 14.67
C THR A 139 12.57 8.96 14.84
N PRO A 140 12.13 8.60 16.06
CA PRO A 140 10.78 8.06 16.31
C PRO A 140 9.66 9.00 15.86
N GLN A 141 9.93 10.30 15.78
CA GLN A 141 9.00 11.34 15.34
C GLN A 141 8.53 11.17 13.90
N VAL A 142 9.20 10.35 13.08
CA VAL A 142 8.71 9.96 11.74
C VAL A 142 7.34 9.30 11.81
N VAL A 143 7.09 8.48 12.84
CA VAL A 143 5.77 7.82 13.02
C VAL A 143 4.68 8.86 13.31
N ARG A 144 4.98 9.86 14.15
CA ARG A 144 4.08 11.01 14.37
C ARG A 144 3.78 11.73 13.05
N SER A 145 4.81 12.00 12.24
CA SER A 145 4.64 12.65 10.93
C SER A 145 3.75 11.84 9.99
N LEU A 146 3.94 10.51 9.96
CA LEU A 146 3.10 9.59 9.19
C LEU A 146 1.64 9.63 9.66
N GLN A 147 1.43 9.58 10.99
CA GLN A 147 0.09 9.58 11.56
C GLN A 147 -0.63 10.91 11.36
N HIS A 148 0.05 12.05 11.54
CA HIS A 148 -0.51 13.37 11.28
C HIS A 148 -0.89 13.54 9.81
N LEU A 149 -0.03 13.09 8.90
CA LEU A 149 -0.31 13.11 7.47
C LEU A 149 -1.50 12.21 7.14
N TRP A 150 -1.55 10.99 7.73
CA TRP A 150 -2.65 10.06 7.59
C TRP A 150 -3.95 10.63 8.09
N TRP A 151 -3.99 11.18 9.30
CA TRP A 151 -5.16 11.85 9.84
C TRP A 151 -5.65 12.99 8.92
N ARG A 152 -4.72 13.81 8.44
CA ARG A 152 -5.07 14.93 7.58
C ARG A 152 -5.75 14.51 6.28
N PHE A 153 -5.32 13.43 5.66
CA PHE A 153 -5.78 13.05 4.32
C PHE A 153 -6.55 11.73 4.25
N HIS A 154 -6.90 11.10 5.37
CA HIS A 154 -7.57 9.79 5.33
C HIS A 154 -8.88 9.81 4.54
N HIS A 155 -9.73 10.85 4.64
CA HIS A 155 -10.94 10.94 3.85
C HIS A 155 -10.65 10.94 2.34
N VAL A 156 -9.61 11.65 1.92
CA VAL A 156 -9.16 11.69 0.52
C VAL A 156 -8.65 10.32 0.09
N MET A 157 -7.86 9.65 0.94
CA MET A 157 -7.31 8.32 0.66
C MET A 157 -8.42 7.28 0.53
N TYR A 158 -9.43 7.31 1.42
CA TYR A 158 -10.62 6.46 1.29
C TYR A 158 -11.47 6.85 0.07
N GLY A 159 -11.40 8.08 -0.40
CA GLY A 159 -11.97 8.51 -1.68
C GLY A 159 -11.33 7.83 -2.91
N LEU A 160 -10.11 7.31 -2.79
CA LEU A 160 -9.39 6.61 -3.86
C LEU A 160 -9.73 5.12 -3.96
N VAL A 161 -10.56 4.58 -3.08
CA VAL A 161 -10.86 3.14 -3.02
C VAL A 161 -12.36 2.87 -3.14
N PRO A 162 -12.76 1.65 -3.59
CA PRO A 162 -14.16 1.29 -3.72
C PRO A 162 -14.86 1.21 -2.36
N GLN A 163 -16.20 1.23 -2.37
CA GLN A 163 -17.01 1.18 -1.16
C GLN A 163 -16.69 -0.03 -0.28
N SER A 164 -16.39 -1.20 -0.87
CA SER A 164 -16.01 -2.41 -0.14
C SER A 164 -14.76 -2.23 0.75
N ARG A 165 -13.88 -1.28 0.43
CA ARG A 165 -12.71 -0.96 1.26
C ARG A 165 -13.00 0.15 2.27
N ARG A 166 -13.95 1.04 1.97
CA ARG A 166 -14.32 2.17 2.86
C ARG A 166 -15.01 1.70 4.14
N VAL A 167 -15.70 0.56 4.09
CA VAL A 167 -16.43 -0.04 5.22
C VAL A 167 -15.83 -1.35 5.72
N ASN A 168 -14.62 -1.68 5.29
CA ASN A 168 -13.95 -2.95 5.60
C ASN A 168 -13.34 -2.91 7.01
N THR A 169 -13.61 -3.97 7.81
CA THR A 169 -13.12 -4.08 9.18
C THR A 169 -11.63 -4.38 9.29
N TYR A 170 -10.98 -4.86 8.22
CA TYR A 170 -9.55 -5.15 8.15
C TYR A 170 -8.68 -3.96 7.71
N CYS A 171 -9.31 -2.82 7.38
CA CYS A 171 -8.61 -1.58 7.02
C CYS A 171 -9.41 -0.34 7.44
N ARG A 172 -9.67 -0.21 8.73
CA ARG A 172 -10.50 0.85 9.32
C ARG A 172 -9.88 2.23 9.14
N PRO A 173 -10.69 3.28 8.98
CA PRO A 173 -10.21 4.65 9.06
C PRO A 173 -9.69 4.95 10.47
N PRO A 174 -8.80 5.94 10.63
CA PRO A 174 -8.32 6.38 11.94
C PRO A 174 -9.46 7.05 12.71
N HIS A 175 -9.42 6.94 14.04
CA HIS A 175 -10.25 7.75 14.94
C HIS A 175 -9.55 9.07 15.28
N GLN A 176 -10.31 10.08 15.70
CA GLN A 176 -9.74 11.38 16.07
C GLN A 176 -8.70 11.28 17.19
N ALA A 177 -8.93 10.37 18.15
CA ALA A 177 -7.98 10.11 19.22
C ALA A 177 -6.62 9.60 18.72
N ASP A 178 -6.57 8.96 17.54
CA ASP A 178 -5.33 8.47 16.96
C ASP A 178 -4.45 9.60 16.42
N ALA A 179 -5.00 10.78 16.17
CA ALA A 179 -4.30 11.89 15.50
C ALA A 179 -3.05 12.37 16.26
N THR A 180 -3.11 12.34 17.61
CA THR A 180 -2.06 12.89 18.48
C THR A 180 -1.38 11.85 19.37
N GLN A 181 -1.76 10.57 19.26
CA GLN A 181 -1.25 9.50 20.17
C GLN A 181 0.28 9.32 20.14
N TYR A 182 0.95 9.81 19.11
CA TYR A 182 2.42 9.73 18.97
C TYR A 182 3.15 11.04 19.27
N ASP A 183 2.47 12.11 19.69
CA ASP A 183 3.07 13.43 19.88
C ASP A 183 4.18 13.44 20.94
N ASP A 184 3.99 12.64 22.00
CA ASP A 184 4.94 12.50 23.10
C ASP A 184 5.98 11.37 22.91
N CYS A 185 5.96 10.69 21.76
CA CYS A 185 6.90 9.61 21.47
C CYS A 185 8.26 10.18 21.00
N LYS A 186 9.07 10.71 21.93
CA LYS A 186 10.39 11.30 21.67
C LYS A 186 11.50 10.27 21.57
N THR A 187 11.29 9.06 22.08
CA THR A 187 12.27 7.96 22.08
C THR A 187 11.67 6.70 21.48
N TYR A 188 12.50 5.85 20.89
CA TYR A 188 12.07 4.59 20.31
C TYR A 188 11.41 3.64 21.33
N PRO A 189 11.93 3.45 22.56
CA PRO A 189 11.24 2.64 23.57
C PRO A 189 9.81 3.15 23.92
N LYS A 190 9.64 4.47 24.01
CA LYS A 190 8.32 5.07 24.27
C LYS A 190 7.37 4.83 23.08
N LEU A 191 7.87 4.96 21.87
CA LEU A 191 7.12 4.64 20.66
C LEU A 191 6.69 3.18 20.63
N CYS A 192 7.58 2.22 20.94
CA CYS A 192 7.27 0.80 20.99
C CYS A 192 6.16 0.49 21.99
N GLN A 193 6.18 1.14 23.16
CA GLN A 193 5.12 1.00 24.17
C GLN A 193 3.74 1.42 23.61
N VAL A 194 3.66 2.53 22.89
CA VAL A 194 2.41 3.02 22.29
C VAL A 194 1.97 2.10 21.16
N LEU A 195 2.90 1.70 20.28
CA LEU A 195 2.63 0.81 19.15
C LEU A 195 2.12 -0.57 19.59
N GLY A 196 2.52 -1.06 20.76
CA GLY A 196 2.03 -2.32 21.34
C GLY A 196 0.53 -2.32 21.68
N GLN A 197 -0.11 -1.14 21.72
CA GLN A 197 -1.53 -0.98 21.99
C GLN A 197 -2.38 -0.70 20.73
N VAL A 198 -1.75 -0.58 19.56
CA VAL A 198 -2.41 -0.22 18.30
C VAL A 198 -2.99 -1.45 17.61
N ASN A 199 -4.17 -1.27 17.02
CA ASN A 199 -4.82 -2.33 16.25
C ASN A 199 -4.21 -2.43 14.85
N ARG A 200 -3.81 -3.67 14.45
CA ARG A 200 -3.28 -3.96 13.11
C ARG A 200 -4.27 -3.75 11.96
N TYR A 201 -5.56 -3.68 12.25
CA TYR A 201 -6.63 -3.54 11.24
C TYR A 201 -6.93 -2.08 10.87
N ASN A 202 -6.04 -1.16 11.17
CA ASN A 202 -6.08 0.20 10.66
C ASN A 202 -5.64 0.27 9.19
N GLY A 203 -6.20 1.20 8.43
CA GLY A 203 -5.86 1.41 7.01
C GLY A 203 -4.39 1.76 6.79
N LEU A 204 -3.76 2.45 7.76
CA LEU A 204 -2.32 2.59 7.94
C LEU A 204 -1.95 1.79 9.21
N ASN A 205 -1.35 0.63 9.02
CA ASN A 205 -0.92 -0.22 10.13
C ASN A 205 0.54 0.06 10.48
N LEU A 206 0.77 0.43 11.74
CA LEU A 206 2.07 0.80 12.29
C LEU A 206 2.64 -0.26 13.26
N THR A 207 1.93 -1.36 13.52
CA THR A 207 2.32 -2.36 14.53
C THR A 207 3.70 -2.98 14.25
N ASN A 208 4.05 -3.19 12.98
CA ASN A 208 5.33 -3.75 12.57
C ASN A 208 6.51 -2.78 12.70
N VAL A 209 6.27 -1.49 12.93
CA VAL A 209 7.34 -0.49 13.15
C VAL A 209 8.15 -0.78 14.41
N ALA A 210 7.48 -1.30 15.45
CA ALA A 210 8.14 -1.70 16.70
C ALA A 210 8.88 -3.05 16.61
N ASN A 211 8.69 -3.82 15.53
CA ASN A 211 9.36 -5.10 15.35
C ASN A 211 10.75 -4.89 14.72
N PRO A 212 11.86 -5.13 15.44
CA PRO A 212 13.21 -4.85 14.94
C PRO A 212 13.60 -5.66 13.70
N GLN A 213 12.93 -6.80 13.44
CA GLN A 213 13.19 -7.62 12.26
C GLN A 213 12.42 -7.14 11.02
N ARG A 214 11.45 -6.24 11.17
CA ARG A 214 10.58 -5.77 10.08
C ARG A 214 10.69 -4.28 9.90
N GLN A 215 10.44 -3.50 10.94
CA GLN A 215 10.41 -2.02 10.92
C GLN A 215 9.66 -1.48 9.69
N THR A 216 8.43 -1.96 9.46
CA THR A 216 7.64 -1.57 8.29
C THR A 216 6.37 -0.85 8.68
N VAL A 217 6.01 0.13 7.86
CA VAL A 217 4.65 0.70 7.80
C VAL A 217 3.88 -0.01 6.69
N GLU A 218 2.64 -0.42 6.97
CA GLU A 218 1.79 -1.18 6.05
C GLU A 218 0.56 -0.37 5.65
N TRP A 219 0.33 -0.26 4.34
CA TRP A 219 -0.87 0.33 3.73
C TRP A 219 -1.86 -0.77 3.35
N ARG A 220 -3.06 -0.77 3.96
CA ARG A 220 -4.06 -1.85 3.84
C ARG A 220 -5.32 -1.45 3.08
N ILE A 221 -5.53 -0.18 2.76
CA ILE A 221 -6.82 0.31 2.25
C ILE A 221 -7.11 -0.02 0.78
N HIS A 222 -6.10 -0.36 -0.02
CA HIS A 222 -6.32 -0.58 -1.45
C HIS A 222 -7.02 -1.92 -1.72
N SER A 223 -8.01 -1.93 -2.62
CA SER A 223 -8.55 -3.18 -3.16
C SER A 223 -7.51 -3.89 -4.00
N CYS A 224 -7.43 -5.20 -3.91
CA CYS A 224 -6.46 -5.93 -4.70
C CYS A 224 -6.64 -5.71 -6.21
N SER A 225 -5.57 -5.91 -6.92
CA SER A 225 -5.50 -5.90 -8.38
C SER A 225 -4.38 -6.83 -8.82
N ILE A 226 -4.57 -7.50 -9.95
CA ILE A 226 -3.52 -8.22 -10.68
C ILE A 226 -3.07 -7.41 -11.93
N ASP A 227 -3.38 -6.13 -11.97
CA ASP A 227 -2.98 -5.16 -12.99
C ASP A 227 -1.75 -4.40 -12.48
N TRP A 228 -0.64 -4.50 -13.22
CA TRP A 228 0.63 -3.91 -12.83
C TRP A 228 0.56 -2.39 -12.66
N ASP A 229 -0.09 -1.68 -13.57
CA ASP A 229 -0.15 -0.21 -13.53
C ASP A 229 -0.85 0.30 -12.27
N LYS A 230 -1.87 -0.43 -11.79
CA LYS A 230 -2.57 -0.11 -10.55
C LYS A 230 -1.70 -0.36 -9.32
N ILE A 231 -0.99 -1.50 -9.29
CA ILE A 231 -0.07 -1.84 -8.20
C ILE A 231 1.10 -0.85 -8.19
N LYS A 232 1.74 -0.60 -9.35
CA LYS A 232 2.81 0.38 -9.53
C LYS A 232 2.40 1.75 -8.98
N ALA A 233 1.26 2.26 -9.43
CA ALA A 233 0.80 3.58 -9.02
C ALA A 233 0.52 3.68 -7.52
N TRP A 234 -0.08 2.64 -6.92
CA TRP A 234 -0.36 2.63 -5.48
C TRP A 234 0.92 2.52 -4.65
N THR A 235 1.82 1.63 -5.02
CA THR A 235 3.10 1.43 -4.35
C THR A 235 3.95 2.70 -4.34
N LEU A 236 4.08 3.37 -5.48
CA LEU A 236 4.83 4.63 -5.57
C LEU A 236 4.13 5.78 -4.83
N ALA A 237 2.80 5.83 -4.83
CA ALA A 237 2.05 6.83 -4.07
C ALA A 237 2.32 6.70 -2.56
N THR A 238 2.27 5.48 -2.04
CA THR A 238 2.52 5.20 -0.62
C THR A 238 4.00 5.36 -0.24
N GLN A 239 4.93 5.04 -1.14
CA GLN A 239 6.35 5.35 -0.96
C GLN A 239 6.57 6.85 -0.80
N ARG A 240 6.00 7.67 -1.70
CA ARG A 240 6.12 9.13 -1.61
C ARG A 240 5.55 9.71 -0.32
N TRP A 241 4.53 9.07 0.22
CA TRP A 241 3.99 9.43 1.52
C TRP A 241 4.99 9.22 2.64
N VAL A 242 5.62 8.05 2.67
CA VAL A 242 6.65 7.72 3.67
C VAL A 242 7.84 8.65 3.54
N GLU A 243 8.35 8.86 2.32
CA GLU A 243 9.48 9.76 2.07
C GLU A 243 9.19 11.21 2.49
N HIS A 244 7.97 11.69 2.28
CA HIS A 244 7.58 13.02 2.74
C HIS A 244 7.58 13.10 4.27
N ALA A 245 7.06 12.08 4.95
CA ALA A 245 7.03 12.05 6.40
C ALA A 245 8.45 12.01 7.02
N VAL A 246 9.35 11.21 6.44
CA VAL A 246 10.76 11.13 6.84
C VAL A 246 11.49 12.47 6.65
N ALA A 247 11.34 13.06 5.46
CA ALA A 247 12.09 14.26 5.10
C ALA A 247 11.62 15.52 5.84
N ARG A 248 10.39 15.57 6.31
CA ARG A 248 9.77 16.81 6.81
C ARG A 248 9.56 16.84 8.31
N ASN A 249 9.52 15.70 9.00
CA ASN A 249 9.13 15.65 10.41
C ASN A 249 7.91 16.55 10.72
N CYS A 250 6.86 16.38 9.92
CA CYS A 250 5.74 17.30 9.83
C CYS A 250 4.86 17.27 11.08
N HIS A 251 4.48 18.45 11.57
CA HIS A 251 3.32 18.65 12.41
C HIS A 251 2.19 19.22 11.55
N TYR A 252 1.14 18.45 11.34
CA TYR A 252 -0.08 18.95 10.75
C TYR A 252 -1.08 19.31 11.84
N LYS A 253 -1.88 20.36 11.59
CA LYS A 253 -3.04 20.64 12.43
C LYS A 253 -3.97 19.42 12.42
N PRO A 254 -4.67 19.12 13.53
CA PRO A 254 -5.55 17.97 13.66
C PRO A 254 -6.88 18.10 12.89
N GLU A 255 -6.89 18.82 11.77
CA GLU A 255 -8.05 19.00 10.90
C GLU A 255 -7.92 18.09 9.68
N ALA A 256 -8.87 17.16 9.54
CA ALA A 256 -8.93 16.29 8.38
C ALA A 256 -9.40 17.05 7.13
N MET A 257 -8.73 16.83 6.01
CA MET A 257 -9.16 17.37 4.72
C MET A 257 -10.36 16.58 4.19
N PRO A 258 -11.41 17.26 3.70
CA PRO A 258 -12.57 16.59 3.13
C PRO A 258 -12.20 15.84 1.84
N ASN A 259 -12.99 14.79 1.52
CA ASN A 259 -12.86 14.04 0.27
C ASN A 259 -13.40 14.86 -0.92
N THR A 260 -12.60 15.82 -1.35
CA THR A 260 -12.89 16.71 -2.49
C THR A 260 -11.72 16.71 -3.46
N GLN A 261 -11.94 17.20 -4.69
CA GLN A 261 -10.85 17.38 -5.65
C GLN A 261 -9.77 18.34 -5.13
N ALA A 262 -10.16 19.36 -4.36
CA ALA A 262 -9.22 20.26 -3.70
C ALA A 262 -8.39 19.52 -2.64
N GLY A 263 -9.01 18.66 -1.83
CA GLY A 263 -8.31 17.79 -0.87
C GLY A 263 -7.32 16.85 -1.56
N LEU A 264 -7.73 16.22 -2.68
CA LEU A 264 -6.82 15.39 -3.47
C LEU A 264 -5.65 16.20 -4.05
N ASN A 265 -5.90 17.39 -4.61
CA ASN A 265 -4.83 18.25 -5.10
C ASN A 265 -3.84 18.62 -3.98
N ALA A 266 -4.34 18.92 -2.78
CA ALA A 266 -3.50 19.19 -1.61
C ALA A 266 -2.63 17.97 -1.26
N LEU A 267 -3.20 16.76 -1.26
CA LEU A 267 -2.46 15.51 -1.06
C LEU A 267 -1.34 15.34 -2.09
N LEU A 268 -1.65 15.45 -3.38
CA LEU A 268 -0.68 15.26 -4.47
C LEU A 268 0.46 16.29 -4.42
N VAL A 269 0.17 17.53 -4.05
CA VAL A 269 1.18 18.58 -3.85
C VAL A 269 2.05 18.26 -2.63
N THR A 270 1.43 17.87 -1.52
CA THR A 270 2.14 17.55 -0.25
C THR A 270 3.10 16.39 -0.42
N THR A 271 2.68 15.33 -1.11
CA THR A 271 3.51 14.12 -1.29
C THR A 271 4.47 14.19 -2.49
N GLY A 272 4.44 15.27 -3.26
CA GLY A 272 5.32 15.45 -4.42
C GLY A 272 4.90 14.62 -5.64
N LEU A 273 3.62 14.29 -5.77
CA LEU A 273 3.04 13.61 -6.93
C LEU A 273 2.47 14.59 -7.97
N LYS A 274 2.50 15.88 -7.65
CA LYS A 274 2.14 16.98 -8.55
C LYS A 274 3.24 18.03 -8.54
N GLY A 275 3.74 18.42 -9.72
CA GLY A 275 4.79 19.42 -9.87
C GLY A 275 4.34 20.85 -9.54
N ASN A 276 5.30 21.76 -9.51
CA ASN A 276 5.14 23.20 -9.23
C ASN A 276 4.61 23.51 -7.82
N SER A 277 5.10 22.81 -6.82
CA SER A 277 4.80 23.15 -5.43
C SER A 277 5.97 23.90 -4.78
N ARG A 278 5.68 24.69 -3.73
CA ARG A 278 6.70 25.30 -2.88
C ARG A 278 7.55 24.27 -2.13
N ILE A 279 7.12 23.02 -2.11
CA ILE A 279 7.79 21.90 -1.43
C ILE A 279 8.69 21.15 -2.40
N TYR A 280 8.19 20.87 -3.62
CA TYR A 280 8.89 20.11 -4.65
C TYR A 280 9.01 20.92 -5.93
N ASN A 281 10.22 21.29 -6.31
CA ASN A 281 10.51 22.05 -7.54
C ASN A 281 10.62 21.16 -8.77
N LYS A 282 10.98 19.89 -8.56
CA LYS A 282 11.10 18.88 -9.63
C LYS A 282 10.46 17.58 -9.18
N VAL A 283 9.70 16.98 -10.06
CA VAL A 283 9.01 15.70 -9.82
C VAL A 283 9.39 14.74 -10.94
N ASP A 284 9.77 13.53 -10.55
CA ASP A 284 10.06 12.45 -11.47
C ASP A 284 8.89 12.19 -12.45
N LYS A 285 9.20 11.73 -13.67
CA LYS A 285 8.21 11.49 -14.72
C LYS A 285 7.18 10.45 -14.31
N ASP A 286 7.62 9.35 -13.72
CA ASP A 286 6.74 8.26 -13.30
C ASP A 286 5.85 8.70 -12.13
N LEU A 287 6.38 9.46 -11.17
CA LEU A 287 5.60 10.02 -10.07
C LEU A 287 4.53 11.01 -10.56
N ARG A 288 4.79 11.75 -11.64
CA ARG A 288 3.75 12.58 -12.29
C ARG A 288 2.63 11.73 -12.90
N GLN A 289 2.97 10.57 -13.48
CA GLN A 289 1.95 9.63 -13.99
C GLN A 289 1.14 9.02 -12.84
N VAL A 290 1.78 8.71 -11.72
CA VAL A 290 1.07 8.29 -10.49
C VAL A 290 0.06 9.36 -10.06
N GLY A 291 0.44 10.63 -10.00
CA GLY A 291 -0.48 11.72 -9.66
C GLY A 291 -1.70 11.81 -10.59
N LYS A 292 -1.47 11.65 -11.93
CA LYS A 292 -2.56 11.60 -12.92
C LYS A 292 -3.46 10.37 -12.72
N TYR A 293 -2.85 9.20 -12.43
CA TYR A 293 -3.61 7.99 -12.14
C TYR A 293 -4.52 8.16 -10.91
N LEU A 294 -4.01 8.70 -9.81
CA LEU A 294 -4.80 8.94 -8.60
C LEU A 294 -5.95 9.92 -8.85
N LEU A 295 -5.74 10.94 -9.69
CA LEU A 295 -6.81 11.87 -10.08
C LEU A 295 -7.92 11.15 -10.87
N ARG A 296 -7.58 10.32 -11.87
CA ARG A 296 -8.56 9.51 -12.61
C ARG A 296 -9.31 8.56 -11.69
N ARG A 297 -8.58 7.88 -10.79
CA ARG A 297 -9.15 6.94 -9.82
C ARG A 297 -10.13 7.64 -8.86
N TRP A 298 -9.77 8.82 -8.36
CA TRP A 298 -10.66 9.60 -7.51
C TRP A 298 -11.94 9.99 -8.23
N LYS A 299 -11.84 10.49 -9.46
CA LYS A 299 -13.00 10.80 -10.31
C LYS A 299 -13.88 9.56 -10.51
N HIS A 300 -13.26 8.41 -10.77
CA HIS A 300 -13.97 7.14 -10.95
C HIS A 300 -14.85 6.77 -9.75
N PHE A 301 -14.42 7.00 -8.53
CA PHE A 301 -15.15 6.59 -7.33
C PHE A 301 -16.06 7.68 -6.73
N ASN A 302 -15.90 8.93 -7.13
CA ASN A 302 -16.58 10.05 -6.47
C ASN A 302 -17.43 10.92 -7.39
N LEU A 303 -17.35 10.77 -8.71
CA LEU A 303 -18.19 11.50 -9.65
C LEU A 303 -19.29 10.60 -10.24
N PRO A 304 -20.46 11.18 -10.60
CA PRO A 304 -21.52 10.46 -11.33
C PRO A 304 -21.02 9.85 -12.65
N ARG A 305 -21.68 8.78 -13.11
CA ARG A 305 -21.25 8.05 -14.34
C ARG A 305 -21.23 8.93 -15.58
N ASP A 306 -22.15 9.88 -15.69
CA ASP A 306 -22.26 10.78 -16.83
C ASP A 306 -21.08 11.74 -16.98
N PHE A 307 -20.36 12.01 -15.90
CA PHE A 307 -19.10 12.75 -15.91
C PHE A 307 -17.88 11.88 -16.30
N LYS A 308 -18.00 10.55 -16.25
CA LYS A 308 -16.90 9.62 -16.51
C LYS A 308 -16.59 9.53 -18.00
N SER A 309 -17.61 9.49 -18.86
CA SER A 309 -17.46 9.38 -20.32
C SER A 309 -16.82 10.61 -20.97
N LYS A 310 -17.02 11.81 -20.40
CA LYS A 310 -16.41 13.06 -20.91
C LYS A 310 -14.94 13.25 -20.47
N ALA A 311 -14.50 12.58 -19.42
CA ALA A 311 -13.14 12.69 -18.88
C ALA A 311 -12.17 11.65 -19.45
N GLU A 312 -12.68 10.61 -20.11
CA GLU A 312 -11.88 9.59 -20.81
C GLU A 312 -11.64 9.95 -22.28
N ALA A 313 -12.38 10.92 -22.81
CA ALA A 313 -12.27 11.43 -24.18
C ALA A 313 -11.42 12.71 -24.29
N ALA A 314 -10.87 13.25 -23.21
CA ALA A 314 -9.98 14.41 -23.15
C ALA A 314 -8.64 14.03 -22.49
#